data_57b80bfc497a8a3085eab76c3131b8e7
#
_entry.id   57b80bfc497a8a3085eab76c3131b8e7
#
_cell.length_a   1.000
_cell.length_b   1.000
_cell.length_c   1.000
_cell.angle_alpha   90.00
_cell.angle_beta   90.00
_cell.angle_gamma   90.00
#
_symmetry.space_group_name_H-M   'P 1'
#
loop_
_entity.id
_entity.type
_entity.pdbx_description
1 polymer ?
#
loop_
_entity_poly.entity_id
_entity_poly.type
_entity_poly.pdbx_seq_one_letter_code
_entity_poly.pdbx_strand_id
1 'polypeptide(L)'
;MTTTHWIAMLGLIGAATAGDARAQTGTDIFMAPLRQTGRNVTIGAPVNLTHRAGYDNQPSFTPDGAALLYTAIGDKGQADTWTIRVANGATPSRVTNTAIGVYSPTVMPDGQSFSVIRVELDSTQRLWKFPLGGGEPTLVLEPIKPVGYHVWLDANTVCVYVLGRPATLNIVDVRTGNATPIASNIGRALVKVPHHDAVNFVQIVPDSGQWLAEYDVAKRSVRRLGRLPEGADYVAWTPGGALVTAAGSRIYRWNDGVWAEAADLSGAGVRNISRLAISPAGDRLAFVAEDP
;
A
#
# COMPACT_ATOMS: atom_id res chain seq x y z
N MET A 1 8.06 -34.86 -5.26
CA MET A 1 7.41 -34.29 -4.05
C MET A 1 7.48 -32.78 -4.21
N THR A 2 6.43 -32.22 -4.77
CA THR A 2 6.33 -30.84 -5.19
C THR A 2 5.60 -30.05 -4.11
N THR A 3 6.32 -29.21 -3.42
CA THR A 3 5.79 -28.32 -2.38
C THR A 3 5.26 -27.03 -3.01
N THR A 4 4.00 -27.06 -3.38
CA THR A 4 3.24 -25.88 -3.83
C THR A 4 2.57 -25.24 -2.60
N HIS A 5 3.31 -24.42 -1.82
CA HIS A 5 2.74 -23.88 -0.55
C HIS A 5 2.90 -22.36 -0.36
N TRP A 6 3.16 -21.57 -1.40
CA TRP A 6 3.67 -20.22 -1.14
C TRP A 6 2.77 -19.04 -1.50
N ILE A 7 1.59 -19.26 -2.07
CA ILE A 7 0.74 -18.14 -2.54
C ILE A 7 -0.34 -17.73 -1.51
N ALA A 8 -0.55 -18.52 -0.47
CA ALA A 8 -1.73 -18.36 0.40
C ALA A 8 -1.59 -17.37 1.57
N MET A 9 -0.43 -16.74 1.80
CA MET A 9 -0.21 -16.02 3.08
C MET A 9 -0.38 -14.51 3.08
N LEU A 10 -0.63 -13.88 1.97
CA LEU A 10 -0.78 -12.41 1.95
C LEU A 10 -2.23 -11.91 1.78
N GLY A 11 -3.20 -12.77 1.78
CA GLY A 11 -4.55 -12.32 1.48
C GLY A 11 -5.75 -13.02 2.08
N LEU A 12 -5.63 -14.19 2.70
CA LEU A 12 -6.83 -14.94 3.11
C LEU A 12 -6.60 -15.72 4.41
N ILE A 13 -7.08 -15.19 5.52
CA ILE A 13 -7.56 -16.00 6.63
C ILE A 13 -9.05 -15.70 6.80
N GLY A 14 -9.85 -16.20 5.87
CA GLY A 14 -11.23 -16.57 6.05
C GLY A 14 -11.26 -18.09 6.05
N ALA A 15 -12.04 -18.72 6.93
CA ALA A 15 -12.20 -20.16 7.03
C ALA A 15 -12.53 -20.77 5.65
N ALA A 16 -11.61 -21.55 5.10
CA ALA A 16 -11.83 -22.29 3.87
C ALA A 16 -12.74 -23.49 4.17
N THR A 17 -13.99 -23.40 3.76
CA THR A 17 -14.77 -24.57 3.36
C THR A 17 -14.23 -25.02 2.00
N ALA A 18 -13.96 -26.30 1.85
CA ALA A 18 -13.53 -26.90 0.60
C ALA A 18 -14.62 -26.66 -0.47
N GLY A 19 -14.34 -25.79 -1.42
CA GLY A 19 -15.21 -25.46 -2.54
C GLY A 19 -14.52 -24.42 -3.41
N ASP A 20 -14.13 -24.86 -4.60
CA ASP A 20 -13.62 -24.07 -5.72
C ASP A 20 -12.37 -23.18 -5.43
N ALA A 21 -11.21 -23.69 -5.81
CA ALA A 21 -10.04 -22.87 -6.12
C ALA A 21 -10.38 -21.97 -7.32
N ARG A 22 -11.09 -20.85 -7.08
CA ARG A 22 -11.15 -19.77 -8.03
C ARG A 22 -9.71 -19.31 -8.25
N ALA A 23 -9.26 -19.36 -9.50
CA ALA A 23 -8.03 -18.71 -9.90
C ALA A 23 -8.09 -17.27 -9.33
N GLN A 24 -7.06 -16.89 -8.57
CA GLN A 24 -6.97 -15.52 -8.03
C GLN A 24 -7.00 -14.59 -9.24
N THR A 25 -8.02 -13.75 -9.35
CA THR A 25 -8.10 -12.75 -10.41
C THR A 25 -6.82 -11.94 -10.40
N GLY A 26 -6.19 -11.80 -11.56
CA GLY A 26 -5.01 -10.96 -11.72
C GLY A 26 -5.32 -9.52 -11.31
N THR A 27 -4.30 -8.76 -11.01
CA THR A 27 -4.42 -7.33 -10.71
C THR A 27 -3.41 -6.53 -11.50
N ASP A 28 -3.86 -5.41 -12.06
CA ASP A 28 -3.05 -4.44 -12.76
C ASP A 28 -2.96 -3.12 -12.01
N ILE A 29 -1.94 -2.33 -12.35
CA ILE A 29 -1.80 -0.96 -11.91
C ILE A 29 -2.36 -0.04 -12.98
N PHE A 30 -3.33 0.76 -12.59
CA PHE A 30 -3.92 1.82 -13.41
C PHE A 30 -3.38 3.18 -12.99
N MET A 31 -3.38 4.11 -13.93
CA MET A 31 -3.00 5.50 -13.71
C MET A 31 -4.10 6.41 -14.23
N ALA A 32 -4.53 7.36 -13.41
CA ALA A 32 -5.48 8.40 -13.81
C ALA A 32 -4.94 9.80 -13.51
N PRO A 33 -5.22 10.80 -14.36
CA PRO A 33 -4.98 12.19 -14.01
C PRO A 33 -5.78 12.57 -12.77
N LEU A 34 -5.15 13.32 -11.86
CA LEU A 34 -5.77 13.88 -10.67
C LEU A 34 -5.65 15.39 -10.71
N ARG A 35 -6.72 16.10 -10.40
CA ARG A 35 -6.70 17.54 -10.20
C ARG A 35 -7.33 17.87 -8.85
N GLN A 36 -6.65 18.74 -8.12
CA GLN A 36 -7.15 19.23 -6.84
C GLN A 36 -7.41 20.74 -6.91
N THR A 37 -8.57 21.17 -6.39
CA THR A 37 -8.91 22.58 -6.17
C THR A 37 -9.45 22.71 -4.75
N GLY A 38 -8.63 23.27 -3.86
CA GLY A 38 -8.93 23.23 -2.43
C GLY A 38 -9.04 21.80 -1.92
N ARG A 39 -10.18 21.42 -1.33
CA ARG A 39 -10.45 20.04 -0.89
C ARG A 39 -11.12 19.17 -1.97
N ASN A 40 -11.52 19.77 -3.10
CA ASN A 40 -12.14 19.01 -4.17
C ASN A 40 -11.07 18.28 -5.00
N VAL A 41 -11.38 17.03 -5.33
CA VAL A 41 -10.55 16.16 -6.16
C VAL A 41 -11.39 15.70 -7.34
N THR A 42 -10.84 15.77 -8.53
CA THR A 42 -11.40 15.18 -9.75
C THR A 42 -10.42 14.18 -10.34
N ILE A 43 -10.93 13.05 -10.81
CA ILE A 43 -10.13 11.97 -11.41
C ILE A 43 -10.52 11.88 -12.88
N GLY A 44 -9.50 11.90 -13.74
CA GLY A 44 -9.68 11.73 -15.18
C GLY A 44 -9.79 10.26 -15.60
N ALA A 45 -9.87 10.02 -16.91
CA ALA A 45 -9.94 8.67 -17.47
C ALA A 45 -8.67 7.85 -17.11
N PRO A 46 -8.81 6.64 -16.57
CA PRO A 46 -7.69 5.80 -16.22
C PRO A 46 -7.09 5.11 -17.45
N VAL A 47 -5.80 4.80 -17.37
CA VAL A 47 -5.08 3.94 -18.31
C VAL A 47 -4.53 2.76 -17.54
N ASN A 48 -4.68 1.54 -18.06
CA ASN A 48 -4.00 0.37 -17.53
C ASN A 48 -2.51 0.50 -17.87
N LEU A 49 -1.65 0.55 -16.83
CA LEU A 49 -0.22 0.83 -16.98
C LEU A 49 0.60 -0.46 -17.13
N THR A 50 0.26 -1.51 -16.41
CA THR A 50 1.02 -2.77 -16.43
C THR A 50 0.50 -3.75 -17.47
N HIS A 51 -0.80 -3.83 -17.66
CA HIS A 51 -1.50 -4.56 -18.71
C HIS A 51 -0.94 -5.96 -18.96
N ARG A 52 -0.86 -6.79 -17.93
CA ARG A 52 -0.40 -8.17 -18.03
C ARG A 52 -1.19 -9.09 -17.10
N ALA A 53 -1.30 -10.37 -17.47
CA ALA A 53 -1.89 -11.36 -16.58
C ALA A 53 -1.01 -11.56 -15.33
N GLY A 54 -1.64 -11.66 -14.17
CA GLY A 54 -0.99 -11.98 -12.90
C GLY A 54 -1.12 -10.90 -11.84
N TYR A 55 -0.16 -10.84 -10.92
CA TYR A 55 -0.21 -9.96 -9.77
C TYR A 55 0.73 -8.77 -9.95
N ASP A 56 0.16 -7.59 -10.14
CA ASP A 56 0.84 -6.30 -10.07
C ASP A 56 0.17 -5.45 -9.00
N ASN A 57 0.91 -5.06 -7.96
CA ASN A 57 0.31 -4.47 -6.77
C ASN A 57 1.27 -3.54 -6.01
N GLN A 58 0.74 -2.80 -5.03
CA GLN A 58 1.52 -2.00 -4.07
C GLN A 58 2.38 -0.92 -4.75
N PRO A 59 1.78 -0.06 -5.60
CA PRO A 59 2.51 1.00 -6.28
C PRO A 59 3.05 2.06 -5.31
N SER A 60 4.26 2.55 -5.59
CA SER A 60 4.91 3.65 -4.90
C SER A 60 5.62 4.54 -5.90
N PHE A 61 5.30 5.83 -5.96
CA PHE A 61 5.96 6.76 -6.87
C PHE A 61 7.42 7.01 -6.49
N THR A 62 8.28 7.18 -7.49
CA THR A 62 9.60 7.79 -7.31
C THR A 62 9.48 9.25 -6.87
N PRO A 63 10.51 9.84 -6.21
CA PRO A 63 10.42 11.20 -5.68
C PRO A 63 10.14 12.28 -6.73
N ASP A 64 10.58 12.06 -7.96
CA ASP A 64 10.34 12.93 -9.12
C ASP A 64 8.98 12.67 -9.80
N GLY A 65 8.25 11.64 -9.36
CA GLY A 65 6.98 11.22 -9.97
C GLY A 65 7.10 10.63 -11.38
N ALA A 66 8.32 10.38 -11.86
CA ALA A 66 8.56 9.91 -13.22
C ALA A 66 8.35 8.42 -13.39
N ALA A 67 8.36 7.64 -12.31
CA ALA A 67 8.16 6.21 -12.33
C ALA A 67 7.40 5.72 -11.09
N LEU A 68 6.94 4.47 -11.17
CA LEU A 68 6.40 3.69 -10.06
C LEU A 68 7.35 2.52 -9.77
N LEU A 69 7.57 2.25 -8.48
CA LEU A 69 7.95 0.94 -7.97
C LEU A 69 6.69 0.17 -7.62
N TYR A 70 6.68 -1.12 -7.85
CA TYR A 70 5.56 -1.98 -7.50
C TYR A 70 6.00 -3.43 -7.29
N THR A 71 5.17 -4.22 -6.64
CA THR A 71 5.38 -5.66 -6.52
C THR A 71 4.75 -6.36 -7.72
N ALA A 72 5.52 -7.17 -8.44
CA ALA A 72 4.99 -8.08 -9.43
C ALA A 72 5.39 -9.52 -9.12
N ILE A 73 4.46 -10.46 -9.36
CA ILE A 73 4.77 -11.89 -9.34
C ILE A 73 5.02 -12.33 -10.77
N GLY A 74 6.24 -12.81 -11.02
CA GLY A 74 6.64 -13.33 -12.31
C GLY A 74 6.19 -14.77 -12.54
N ASP A 75 6.47 -15.32 -13.74
CA ASP A 75 6.04 -16.66 -14.19
C ASP A 75 6.48 -17.80 -13.26
N LYS A 76 7.54 -17.59 -12.48
CA LYS A 76 8.05 -18.58 -11.52
C LYS A 76 7.39 -18.49 -10.13
N GLY A 77 6.37 -17.63 -9.97
CA GLY A 77 5.69 -17.42 -8.70
C GLY A 77 6.49 -16.57 -7.69
N GLN A 78 7.60 -15.96 -8.12
CA GLN A 78 8.46 -15.13 -7.29
C GLN A 78 7.99 -13.69 -7.30
N ALA A 79 7.74 -13.13 -6.12
CA ALA A 79 7.43 -11.71 -5.95
C ALA A 79 8.72 -10.89 -5.89
N ASP A 80 8.81 -9.87 -6.74
CA ASP A 80 9.92 -8.93 -6.81
C ASP A 80 9.43 -7.49 -6.96
N THR A 81 10.32 -6.55 -6.69
CA THR A 81 10.10 -5.15 -7.02
C THR A 81 10.40 -4.91 -8.49
N TRP A 82 9.45 -4.32 -9.17
CA TRP A 82 9.54 -3.86 -10.55
C TRP A 82 9.37 -2.35 -10.60
N THR A 83 9.80 -1.75 -11.69
CA THR A 83 9.57 -0.32 -11.97
C THR A 83 8.98 -0.14 -13.36
N ILE A 84 8.15 0.88 -13.49
CA ILE A 84 7.58 1.32 -14.76
C ILE A 84 7.57 2.85 -14.82
N ARG A 85 8.00 3.43 -15.93
CA ARG A 85 7.91 4.87 -16.15
C ARG A 85 6.45 5.29 -16.34
N VAL A 86 6.11 6.45 -15.81
CA VAL A 86 4.77 7.04 -15.98
C VAL A 86 4.70 7.72 -17.36
N ALA A 87 4.67 6.90 -18.40
CA ALA A 87 4.58 7.33 -19.79
C ALA A 87 3.85 6.27 -20.61
N ASN A 88 3.13 6.69 -21.65
CA ASN A 88 2.43 5.75 -22.54
C ASN A 88 3.42 4.80 -23.20
N GLY A 89 3.10 3.51 -23.23
CA GLY A 89 3.92 2.46 -23.85
C GLY A 89 5.22 2.16 -23.11
N ALA A 90 5.36 2.57 -21.84
CA ALA A 90 6.53 2.24 -21.06
C ALA A 90 6.61 0.74 -20.78
N THR A 91 7.81 0.19 -20.89
CA THR A 91 8.07 -1.22 -20.59
C THR A 91 8.52 -1.36 -19.14
N PRO A 92 7.90 -2.26 -18.36
CA PRO A 92 8.34 -2.56 -17.01
C PRO A 92 9.75 -3.17 -16.98
N SER A 93 10.50 -2.89 -15.94
CA SER A 93 11.79 -3.52 -15.68
C SER A 93 11.89 -3.99 -14.23
N ARG A 94 12.54 -5.13 -14.03
CA ARG A 94 12.74 -5.73 -12.71
C ARG A 94 13.86 -5.00 -11.96
N VAL A 95 13.61 -4.58 -10.73
CA VAL A 95 14.57 -3.88 -9.86
C VAL A 95 15.26 -4.85 -8.91
N THR A 96 14.51 -5.79 -8.32
CA THR A 96 15.09 -6.84 -7.46
C THR A 96 15.02 -8.19 -8.15
N ASN A 97 16.03 -9.02 -7.89
CA ASN A 97 16.08 -10.40 -8.36
C ASN A 97 16.56 -11.28 -7.20
N THR A 98 15.67 -11.55 -6.27
CA THR A 98 15.99 -12.25 -5.02
C THR A 98 15.47 -13.68 -5.05
N ALA A 99 16.09 -14.57 -4.27
CA ALA A 99 15.63 -15.95 -4.12
C ALA A 99 14.36 -16.07 -3.26
N ILE A 100 13.96 -14.99 -2.59
CA ILE A 100 12.82 -14.93 -1.67
C ILE A 100 11.94 -13.74 -1.98
N GLY A 101 10.64 -13.84 -1.66
CA GLY A 101 9.65 -12.81 -2.03
C GLY A 101 9.87 -11.47 -1.34
N VAL A 102 9.78 -10.38 -2.11
CA VAL A 102 9.78 -9.00 -1.62
C VAL A 102 8.48 -8.29 -2.02
N TYR A 103 7.90 -7.55 -1.09
CA TYR A 103 6.58 -6.95 -1.22
C TYR A 103 6.56 -5.51 -0.70
N SER A 104 5.55 -4.75 -1.11
CA SER A 104 5.28 -3.39 -0.63
C SER A 104 6.47 -2.44 -0.76
N PRO A 105 7.06 -2.29 -1.97
CA PRO A 105 8.14 -1.34 -2.17
C PRO A 105 7.64 0.07 -1.83
N THR A 106 8.37 0.74 -0.93
CA THR A 106 8.02 2.10 -0.48
C THR A 106 9.28 2.95 -0.55
N VAL A 107 9.25 4.00 -1.36
CA VAL A 107 10.37 4.93 -1.44
C VAL A 107 10.59 5.56 -0.07
N MET A 108 11.84 5.55 0.39
CA MET A 108 12.21 6.07 1.70
C MET A 108 12.36 7.59 1.67
N PRO A 109 12.29 8.27 2.84
CA PRO A 109 12.44 9.72 2.92
C PRO A 109 13.77 10.27 2.40
N ASP A 110 14.81 9.44 2.28
CA ASP A 110 16.10 9.81 1.70
C ASP A 110 16.06 10.01 0.18
N GLY A 111 15.00 9.54 -0.48
CA GLY A 111 14.82 9.58 -1.93
C GLY A 111 15.86 8.74 -2.73
N GLN A 112 16.71 7.98 -2.05
CA GLN A 112 17.77 7.18 -2.66
C GLN A 112 17.59 5.68 -2.46
N SER A 113 16.70 5.31 -1.55
CA SER A 113 16.41 3.92 -1.17
C SER A 113 14.91 3.65 -1.23
N PHE A 114 14.55 2.39 -1.31
CA PHE A 114 13.19 1.92 -1.05
C PHE A 114 13.21 0.77 -0.06
N SER A 115 12.21 0.73 0.80
CA SER A 115 12.02 -0.36 1.76
C SER A 115 10.98 -1.36 1.26
N VAL A 116 11.11 -2.62 1.71
CA VAL A 116 10.23 -3.72 1.33
C VAL A 116 9.95 -4.62 2.53
N ILE A 117 8.87 -5.36 2.48
CA ILE A 117 8.64 -6.52 3.33
C ILE A 117 9.25 -7.74 2.64
N ARG A 118 10.31 -8.29 3.23
CA ARG A 118 10.97 -9.49 2.74
C ARG A 118 10.49 -10.72 3.50
N VAL A 119 10.06 -11.76 2.77
CA VAL A 119 9.68 -13.04 3.34
C VAL A 119 10.91 -13.93 3.33
N GLU A 120 11.55 -14.10 4.46
CA GLU A 120 12.81 -14.83 4.61
C GLU A 120 12.61 -16.35 4.45
N LEU A 121 13.70 -17.11 4.37
CA LEU A 121 13.64 -18.56 4.13
C LEU A 121 12.87 -19.33 5.22
N ASP A 122 12.89 -18.83 6.45
CA ASP A 122 12.11 -19.34 7.58
C ASP A 122 10.67 -18.83 7.64
N SER A 123 10.22 -18.14 6.58
CA SER A 123 8.92 -17.48 6.48
C SER A 123 8.75 -16.24 7.38
N THR A 124 9.80 -15.78 8.03
CA THR A 124 9.77 -14.55 8.80
C THR A 124 9.63 -13.35 7.87
N GLN A 125 8.74 -12.43 8.20
CA GLN A 125 8.55 -11.19 7.46
C GLN A 125 9.23 -10.05 8.21
N ARG A 126 10.21 -9.39 7.55
CA ARG A 126 10.93 -8.24 8.12
C ARG A 126 10.99 -7.08 7.16
N LEU A 127 11.26 -5.89 7.71
CA LEU A 127 11.50 -4.67 6.94
C LEU A 127 12.96 -4.61 6.50
N TRP A 128 13.17 -4.62 5.19
CA TRP A 128 14.45 -4.49 4.52
C TRP A 128 14.46 -3.26 3.62
N LYS A 129 15.62 -2.80 3.20
CA LYS A 129 15.78 -1.74 2.19
C LYS A 129 16.76 -2.13 1.11
N PHE A 130 16.56 -1.54 -0.07
CA PHE A 130 17.43 -1.62 -1.24
C PHE A 130 17.80 -0.20 -1.70
N PRO A 131 18.95 0.01 -2.36
CA PRO A 131 19.16 1.22 -3.17
C PRO A 131 18.04 1.37 -4.21
N LEU A 132 17.70 2.61 -4.59
CA LEU A 132 16.58 2.87 -5.52
C LEU A 132 16.79 2.19 -6.89
N GLY A 133 18.03 2.07 -7.34
CA GLY A 133 18.41 1.35 -8.58
C GLY A 133 18.55 -0.17 -8.43
N GLY A 134 18.21 -0.75 -7.27
CA GLY A 134 18.47 -2.16 -6.97
C GLY A 134 19.86 -2.38 -6.36
N GLY A 135 20.20 -3.63 -6.07
CA GLY A 135 21.45 -4.01 -5.44
C GLY A 135 21.26 -4.86 -4.18
N GLU A 136 22.27 -4.88 -3.30
CA GLU A 136 22.24 -5.70 -2.10
C GLU A 136 21.30 -5.10 -1.02
N PRO A 137 20.42 -5.93 -0.42
CA PRO A 137 19.51 -5.49 0.61
C PRO A 137 20.21 -5.31 1.96
N THR A 138 19.67 -4.39 2.77
CA THR A 138 20.06 -4.19 4.17
C THR A 138 18.84 -4.34 5.07
N LEU A 139 18.98 -5.10 6.16
CA LEU A 139 17.93 -5.22 7.18
C LEU A 139 17.72 -3.87 7.89
N VAL A 140 16.47 -3.43 7.98
CA VAL A 140 16.12 -2.17 8.67
C VAL A 140 15.73 -2.44 10.11
N LEU A 141 14.88 -3.44 10.35
CA LEU A 141 14.39 -3.78 11.68
C LEU A 141 14.64 -5.26 11.99
N GLU A 142 15.55 -5.53 12.91
CA GLU A 142 15.85 -6.89 13.36
C GLU A 142 14.82 -7.41 14.38
N PRO A 143 14.51 -6.67 15.48
CA PRO A 143 13.70 -7.21 16.56
C PRO A 143 12.20 -7.23 16.26
N ILE A 144 11.73 -6.43 15.27
CA ILE A 144 10.32 -6.28 14.98
C ILE A 144 9.92 -7.22 13.85
N LYS A 145 9.11 -8.22 14.19
CA LYS A 145 8.63 -9.26 13.28
C LYS A 145 7.38 -9.95 13.84
N PRO A 146 6.48 -10.49 12.98
CA PRO A 146 6.46 -10.36 11.53
C PRO A 146 5.85 -9.03 11.08
N VAL A 147 6.50 -8.30 10.17
CA VAL A 147 6.01 -7.04 9.62
C VAL A 147 5.25 -7.30 8.32
N GLY A 148 4.03 -6.76 8.18
CA GLY A 148 3.21 -6.90 6.98
C GLY A 148 3.19 -5.65 6.09
N TYR A 149 3.13 -4.46 6.70
CA TYR A 149 3.07 -3.16 6.01
C TYR A 149 3.79 -2.11 6.82
N HIS A 150 4.16 -1.01 6.16
CA HIS A 150 4.86 0.09 6.83
C HIS A 150 4.62 1.42 6.14
N VAL A 151 4.86 2.51 6.87
CA VAL A 151 4.92 3.87 6.34
C VAL A 151 5.98 4.67 7.10
N TRP A 152 6.81 5.39 6.38
CA TRP A 152 7.84 6.25 6.96
C TRP A 152 7.23 7.59 7.37
N LEU A 153 7.49 8.03 8.59
CA LEU A 153 7.17 9.39 9.07
C LEU A 153 8.32 10.34 8.75
N ASP A 154 9.54 9.89 8.97
CA ASP A 154 10.79 10.58 8.62
C ASP A 154 11.92 9.56 8.40
N ALA A 155 13.17 10.01 8.25
CA ALA A 155 14.33 9.14 7.98
C ALA A 155 14.64 8.14 9.12
N ASN A 156 14.15 8.38 10.34
CA ASN A 156 14.46 7.60 11.53
C ASN A 156 13.22 6.93 12.15
N THR A 157 12.02 7.31 11.70
CA THR A 157 10.77 6.87 12.32
C THR A 157 9.88 6.19 11.29
N VAL A 158 9.50 4.95 11.57
CA VAL A 158 8.60 4.16 10.74
C VAL A 158 7.43 3.65 11.55
N CYS A 159 6.22 3.72 11.02
CA CYS A 159 5.07 2.99 11.54
C CYS A 159 4.96 1.65 10.83
N VAL A 160 4.80 0.58 11.59
CA VAL A 160 4.71 -0.79 11.07
C VAL A 160 3.42 -1.48 11.50
N TYR A 161 2.82 -2.17 10.55
CA TYR A 161 1.79 -3.16 10.79
C TYR A 161 2.46 -4.48 11.17
N VAL A 162 2.32 -4.90 12.41
CA VAL A 162 2.83 -6.19 12.89
C VAL A 162 1.70 -7.20 12.82
N LEU A 163 1.95 -8.30 12.07
CA LEU A 163 0.98 -9.36 11.93
C LEU A 163 0.73 -10.06 13.27
N GLY A 164 -0.52 -10.41 13.50
CA GLY A 164 -0.96 -11.08 14.70
C GLY A 164 -2.49 -11.20 14.74
N ARG A 165 -2.99 -11.77 15.81
CA ARG A 165 -4.44 -11.84 16.08
C ARG A 165 -4.70 -11.32 17.50
N PRO A 166 -5.01 -10.00 17.62
CA PRO A 166 -5.15 -8.99 16.57
C PRO A 166 -3.81 -8.50 16.00
N ALA A 167 -3.85 -7.93 14.78
CA ALA A 167 -2.74 -7.18 14.23
C ALA A 167 -2.57 -5.83 14.96
N THR A 168 -1.34 -5.33 15.03
CA THR A 168 -1.01 -4.12 15.79
C THR A 168 -0.26 -3.09 14.94
N LEU A 169 -0.50 -1.81 15.23
CA LEU A 169 0.28 -0.68 14.76
C LEU A 169 1.34 -0.33 15.81
N ASN A 170 2.59 -0.26 15.37
CA ASN A 170 3.69 0.17 16.22
C ASN A 170 4.44 1.33 15.55
N ILE A 171 4.90 2.30 16.32
CA ILE A 171 5.86 3.31 15.88
C ILE A 171 7.25 2.88 16.33
N VAL A 172 8.25 2.95 15.46
CA VAL A 172 9.59 2.42 15.69
C VAL A 172 10.65 3.45 15.35
N ASP A 173 11.57 3.70 16.26
CA ASP A 173 12.83 4.40 15.97
C ASP A 173 13.82 3.39 15.38
N VAL A 174 14.17 3.55 14.10
CA VAL A 174 15.00 2.58 13.38
C VAL A 174 16.47 2.58 13.83
N ARG A 175 16.94 3.63 14.50
CA ARG A 175 18.32 3.73 15.01
C ARG A 175 18.52 2.88 16.26
N THR A 176 17.47 2.76 17.09
CA THR A 176 17.51 2.04 18.37
C THR A 176 16.75 0.71 18.31
N GLY A 177 15.86 0.52 17.35
CA GLY A 177 14.94 -0.61 17.29
C GLY A 177 13.80 -0.52 18.31
N ASN A 178 13.69 0.58 19.06
CA ASN A 178 12.63 0.76 20.07
C ASN A 178 11.27 0.91 19.39
N ALA A 179 10.34 0.04 19.75
CA ALA A 179 8.97 0.05 19.26
C ALA A 179 7.98 0.41 20.37
N THR A 180 7.03 1.26 20.04
CA THR A 180 5.90 1.62 20.91
C THR A 180 4.60 1.18 20.25
N PRO A 181 3.81 0.30 20.88
CA PRO A 181 2.48 -0.07 20.40
C PRO A 181 1.53 1.13 20.44
N ILE A 182 0.78 1.35 19.35
CA ILE A 182 -0.16 2.47 19.17
C ILE A 182 -1.61 1.99 19.21
N ALA A 183 -1.93 0.94 18.44
CA ALA A 183 -3.28 0.44 18.29
C ALA A 183 -3.28 -1.05 17.96
N SER A 184 -4.41 -1.70 18.20
CA SER A 184 -4.70 -3.07 17.80
C SER A 184 -5.97 -3.15 16.97
N ASN A 185 -6.26 -4.30 16.37
CA ASN A 185 -7.36 -4.49 15.42
C ASN A 185 -7.30 -3.50 14.26
N ILE A 186 -6.16 -3.43 13.61
CA ILE A 186 -5.94 -2.50 12.50
C ILE A 186 -6.05 -3.20 11.14
N GLY A 187 -6.49 -2.45 10.14
CA GLY A 187 -6.40 -2.81 8.71
C GLY A 187 -5.01 -2.53 8.16
N ARG A 188 -4.86 -2.78 6.86
CA ARG A 188 -3.55 -2.77 6.18
C ARG A 188 -3.09 -1.37 5.75
N ALA A 189 -3.99 -0.38 5.70
CA ALA A 189 -3.66 0.96 5.26
C ALA A 189 -2.97 1.74 6.37
N LEU A 190 -1.78 2.23 6.04
CA LEU A 190 -0.98 3.15 6.85
C LEU A 190 -0.53 4.28 5.93
N VAL A 191 -0.87 5.53 6.23
CA VAL A 191 -0.45 6.69 5.43
C VAL A 191 -0.02 7.86 6.31
N LYS A 192 1.10 8.49 5.98
CA LYS A 192 1.55 9.71 6.64
C LYS A 192 0.61 10.85 6.29
N VAL A 193 0.23 11.65 7.28
CA VAL A 193 -0.53 12.87 7.06
C VAL A 193 0.41 13.97 6.53
N PRO A 194 0.12 14.60 5.38
CA PRO A 194 0.97 15.66 4.84
C PRO A 194 1.08 16.82 5.83
N HIS A 195 2.30 17.37 5.98
CA HIS A 195 2.60 18.53 6.82
C HIS A 195 2.30 18.39 8.32
N HIS A 196 2.05 17.15 8.78
CA HIS A 196 1.80 16.83 10.18
C HIS A 196 2.58 15.59 10.62
N ASP A 197 3.01 15.59 11.88
CA ASP A 197 3.60 14.39 12.50
C ASP A 197 2.47 13.46 12.98
N ALA A 198 1.79 12.89 12.00
CA ALA A 198 0.66 11.99 12.24
C ALA A 198 0.61 10.89 11.18
N VAL A 199 0.01 9.77 11.56
CA VAL A 199 -0.31 8.67 10.66
C VAL A 199 -1.79 8.37 10.70
N ASN A 200 -2.42 8.28 9.53
CA ASN A 200 -3.73 7.70 9.41
C ASN A 200 -3.62 6.19 9.17
N PHE A 201 -4.53 5.47 9.77
CA PHE A 201 -4.65 4.03 9.63
C PHE A 201 -6.12 3.60 9.67
N VAL A 202 -6.39 2.42 9.16
CA VAL A 202 -7.73 1.82 9.28
C VAL A 202 -7.79 1.05 10.59
N GLN A 203 -8.76 1.34 11.43
CA GLN A 203 -9.09 0.58 12.63
C GLN A 203 -10.33 -0.28 12.38
N ILE A 204 -10.23 -1.57 12.67
CA ILE A 204 -11.36 -2.50 12.58
C ILE A 204 -12.06 -2.50 13.94
N VAL A 205 -13.31 -2.09 13.96
CA VAL A 205 -14.13 -2.02 15.18
C VAL A 205 -15.19 -3.12 15.09
N PRO A 206 -15.21 -4.08 16.03
CA PRO A 206 -16.24 -5.12 16.06
C PRO A 206 -17.63 -4.52 15.92
N ASP A 207 -18.50 -5.14 15.14
CA ASP A 207 -19.89 -4.76 14.87
C ASP A 207 -20.10 -3.35 14.29
N SER A 208 -19.00 -2.60 14.04
CA SER A 208 -19.06 -1.23 13.53
C SER A 208 -18.27 -1.05 12.23
N GLY A 209 -17.50 -2.06 11.78
CA GLY A 209 -16.76 -2.05 10.53
C GLY A 209 -15.43 -1.28 10.60
N GLN A 210 -15.02 -0.73 9.46
CA GLN A 210 -13.74 -0.08 9.28
C GLN A 210 -13.82 1.42 9.51
N TRP A 211 -12.91 1.95 10.31
CA TRP A 211 -12.83 3.37 10.67
C TRP A 211 -11.47 3.95 10.27
N LEU A 212 -11.50 5.11 9.66
CA LEU A 212 -10.32 5.94 9.55
C LEU A 212 -9.96 6.46 10.95
N ALA A 213 -8.75 6.17 11.39
CA ALA A 213 -8.19 6.65 12.64
C ALA A 213 -6.90 7.44 12.37
N GLU A 214 -6.51 8.28 13.31
CA GLU A 214 -5.29 9.07 13.27
C GLU A 214 -4.53 8.91 14.58
N TYR A 215 -3.24 8.67 14.48
CA TYR A 215 -2.30 8.79 15.59
C TYR A 215 -1.50 10.09 15.44
N ASP A 216 -1.63 10.99 16.40
CA ASP A 216 -0.85 12.21 16.54
C ASP A 216 0.42 11.90 17.34
N VAL A 217 1.59 12.02 16.72
CA VAL A 217 2.87 11.63 17.32
C VAL A 217 3.22 12.53 18.50
N ALA A 218 3.00 13.83 18.38
CA ALA A 218 3.32 14.80 19.43
C ALA A 218 2.43 14.62 20.66
N LYS A 219 1.13 14.38 20.45
CA LYS A 219 0.15 14.15 21.54
C LYS A 219 0.14 12.72 22.04
N ARG A 220 0.78 11.79 21.34
CA ARG A 220 0.73 10.34 21.64
C ARG A 220 -0.69 9.82 21.81
N SER A 221 -1.60 10.25 20.97
CA SER A 221 -3.02 9.94 21.08
C SER A 221 -3.61 9.46 19.77
N VAL A 222 -4.56 8.53 19.88
CA VAL A 222 -5.34 8.02 18.75
C VAL A 222 -6.74 8.63 18.80
N ARG A 223 -7.23 9.09 17.65
CA ARG A 223 -8.62 9.52 17.47
C ARG A 223 -9.23 8.88 16.22
N ARG A 224 -10.49 8.51 16.29
CA ARG A 224 -11.25 8.10 15.09
C ARG A 224 -11.78 9.35 14.40
N LEU A 225 -11.67 9.35 13.06
CA LEU A 225 -12.11 10.48 12.24
C LEU A 225 -13.50 10.22 11.65
N GLY A 226 -13.72 9.04 11.08
CA GLY A 226 -14.99 8.64 10.51
C GLY A 226 -14.96 7.22 9.96
N ARG A 227 -16.15 6.71 9.63
CA ARG A 227 -16.29 5.38 9.08
C ARG A 227 -15.88 5.38 7.60
N LEU A 228 -15.19 4.34 7.16
CA LEU A 228 -14.88 4.15 5.74
C LEU A 228 -16.15 3.71 4.97
N PRO A 229 -16.24 4.03 3.66
CA PRO A 229 -17.23 3.40 2.80
C PRO A 229 -17.11 1.88 2.86
N GLU A 230 -18.22 1.18 2.69
CA GLU A 230 -18.23 -0.28 2.64
C GLU A 230 -17.37 -0.78 1.47
N GLY A 231 -16.49 -1.74 1.74
CA GLY A 231 -15.52 -2.26 0.77
C GLY A 231 -14.26 -1.42 0.60
N ALA A 232 -14.11 -0.28 1.29
CA ALA A 232 -12.89 0.52 1.26
C ALA A 232 -11.88 0.01 2.30
N ASP A 233 -10.66 -0.27 1.84
CA ASP A 233 -9.56 -0.78 2.69
C ASP A 233 -8.36 0.17 2.77
N TYR A 234 -8.21 1.08 1.80
CA TYR A 234 -7.03 1.93 1.65
C TYR A 234 -7.40 3.38 1.50
N VAL A 235 -6.53 4.24 1.99
CA VAL A 235 -6.63 5.69 1.85
C VAL A 235 -5.33 6.26 1.30
N ALA A 236 -5.38 7.42 0.65
CA ALA A 236 -4.19 8.14 0.20
C ALA A 236 -4.40 9.66 0.33
N TRP A 237 -3.34 10.38 0.72
CA TRP A 237 -3.33 11.82 0.77
C TRP A 237 -2.76 12.43 -0.51
N THR A 238 -3.38 13.49 -1.00
CA THR A 238 -2.71 14.38 -1.94
C THR A 238 -1.70 15.26 -1.19
N PRO A 239 -0.62 15.74 -1.83
CA PRO A 239 0.28 16.71 -1.21
C PRO A 239 -0.44 18.00 -0.76
N GLY A 240 -1.53 18.35 -1.44
CA GLY A 240 -2.36 19.51 -1.09
C GLY A 240 -3.36 19.29 0.05
N GLY A 241 -3.29 18.13 0.75
CA GLY A 241 -4.09 17.85 1.95
C GLY A 241 -5.53 17.39 1.67
N ALA A 242 -5.84 16.85 0.50
CA ALA A 242 -7.08 16.12 0.27
C ALA A 242 -6.86 14.62 0.51
N LEU A 243 -7.78 13.97 1.21
CA LEU A 243 -7.74 12.53 1.48
C LEU A 243 -8.74 11.81 0.58
N VAL A 244 -8.30 10.73 -0.03
CA VAL A 244 -9.14 9.88 -0.89
C VAL A 244 -9.13 8.42 -0.45
N THR A 245 -10.20 7.71 -0.79
CA THR A 245 -10.34 6.26 -0.65
C THR A 245 -11.05 5.69 -1.88
N ALA A 246 -11.11 4.38 -1.99
CA ALA A 246 -11.84 3.71 -3.06
C ALA A 246 -12.62 2.50 -2.54
N ALA A 247 -13.75 2.22 -3.18
CA ALA A 247 -14.56 1.02 -2.98
C ALA A 247 -15.21 0.60 -4.30
N GLY A 248 -15.07 -0.67 -4.68
CA GLY A 248 -15.53 -1.15 -5.99
C GLY A 248 -14.82 -0.40 -7.12
N SER A 249 -15.57 0.27 -8.00
CA SER A 249 -15.05 1.11 -9.08
C SER A 249 -14.99 2.60 -8.73
N ARG A 250 -15.34 2.99 -7.51
CA ARG A 250 -15.55 4.39 -7.13
C ARG A 250 -14.43 4.93 -6.28
N ILE A 251 -14.07 6.19 -6.54
CA ILE A 251 -13.15 6.99 -5.72
C ILE A 251 -13.98 7.97 -4.90
N TYR A 252 -13.67 8.07 -3.62
CA TYR A 252 -14.29 9.00 -2.68
C TYR A 252 -13.25 9.95 -2.11
N ARG A 253 -13.66 11.17 -1.83
CA ARG A 253 -12.87 12.18 -1.11
C ARG A 253 -13.44 12.43 0.29
N TRP A 254 -12.57 12.68 1.23
CA TRP A 254 -12.96 13.07 2.59
C TRP A 254 -13.41 14.53 2.64
N ASN A 255 -14.52 14.77 3.27
CA ASN A 255 -15.09 16.10 3.47
C ASN A 255 -15.67 16.21 4.88
N ASP A 256 -14.84 16.63 5.84
CA ASP A 256 -15.20 16.95 7.24
C ASP A 256 -16.14 15.92 7.90
N GLY A 257 -15.73 14.66 7.94
CA GLY A 257 -16.48 13.56 8.58
C GLY A 257 -17.27 12.69 7.62
N VAL A 258 -17.39 13.06 6.35
CA VAL A 258 -18.19 12.34 5.35
C VAL A 258 -17.37 12.06 4.09
N TRP A 259 -17.55 10.90 3.51
CA TRP A 259 -17.01 10.55 2.21
C TRP A 259 -17.98 10.97 1.11
N ALA A 260 -17.49 11.79 0.18
CA ALA A 260 -18.22 12.19 -1.02
C ALA A 260 -17.60 11.55 -2.24
N GLU A 261 -18.42 11.02 -3.15
CA GLU A 261 -17.92 10.47 -4.42
C GLU A 261 -17.20 11.53 -5.24
N ALA A 262 -16.01 11.17 -5.73
CA ALA A 262 -15.18 12.02 -6.59
C ALA A 262 -15.18 11.52 -8.05
N ALA A 263 -15.28 10.20 -8.26
CA ALA A 263 -15.39 9.60 -9.59
C ALA A 263 -15.96 8.18 -9.51
N ASP A 264 -16.68 7.76 -10.57
CA ASP A 264 -17.00 6.36 -10.85
C ASP A 264 -16.26 5.94 -12.12
N LEU A 265 -15.36 4.96 -12.00
CA LEU A 265 -14.51 4.46 -13.08
C LEU A 265 -15.05 3.19 -13.74
N SER A 266 -16.28 2.76 -13.40
CA SER A 266 -16.92 1.57 -13.96
C SER A 266 -17.06 1.64 -15.47
N GLY A 267 -17.35 2.83 -16.03
CA GLY A 267 -17.43 3.08 -17.47
C GLY A 267 -16.11 2.85 -18.22
N ALA A 268 -14.98 2.85 -17.53
CA ALA A 268 -13.67 2.49 -18.07
C ALA A 268 -13.28 1.02 -17.81
N GLY A 269 -14.22 0.18 -17.34
CA GLY A 269 -13.99 -1.23 -17.05
C GLY A 269 -13.28 -1.51 -15.74
N VAL A 270 -13.01 -0.48 -14.93
CA VAL A 270 -12.31 -0.63 -13.64
C VAL A 270 -13.21 -1.32 -12.62
N ARG A 271 -12.65 -2.30 -11.91
CA ARG A 271 -13.34 -3.07 -10.87
C ARG A 271 -12.43 -3.33 -9.68
N ASN A 272 -13.03 -3.38 -8.51
CA ASN A 272 -12.39 -3.77 -7.25
C ASN A 272 -11.07 -3.03 -6.97
N ILE A 273 -11.15 -1.68 -7.01
CA ILE A 273 -10.00 -0.83 -6.68
C ILE A 273 -9.56 -1.14 -5.25
N SER A 274 -8.27 -1.41 -5.10
CA SER A 274 -7.66 -1.70 -3.81
C SER A 274 -6.62 -0.63 -3.45
N ARG A 275 -5.38 -0.75 -3.81
CA ARG A 275 -4.30 0.16 -3.41
C ARG A 275 -4.38 1.50 -4.13
N LEU A 276 -3.99 2.56 -3.41
CA LEU A 276 -3.94 3.92 -3.94
C LEU A 276 -2.55 4.52 -3.67
N ALA A 277 -1.98 5.19 -4.66
CA ALA A 277 -0.78 6.01 -4.51
C ALA A 277 -0.96 7.31 -5.29
N ILE A 278 -0.55 8.44 -4.69
CA ILE A 278 -0.65 9.75 -5.33
C ILE A 278 0.75 10.24 -5.66
N SER A 279 0.93 10.82 -6.84
CA SER A 279 2.21 11.37 -7.28
C SER A 279 2.68 12.50 -6.36
N PRO A 280 4.01 12.72 -6.21
CA PRO A 280 4.53 13.84 -5.42
C PRO A 280 4.04 15.22 -5.86
N ALA A 281 3.74 15.38 -7.16
CA ALA A 281 3.14 16.61 -7.70
C ALA A 281 1.63 16.73 -7.40
N GLY A 282 0.96 15.65 -6.99
CA GLY A 282 -0.48 15.62 -6.75
C GLY A 282 -1.33 15.65 -8.02
N ASP A 283 -0.74 15.35 -9.17
CA ASP A 283 -1.38 15.42 -10.50
C ASP A 283 -1.81 14.06 -11.05
N ARG A 284 -1.46 12.96 -10.36
CA ARG A 284 -1.76 11.59 -10.78
C ARG A 284 -2.15 10.72 -9.61
N LEU A 285 -3.08 9.80 -9.86
CA LEU A 285 -3.47 8.72 -8.98
C LEU A 285 -3.10 7.40 -9.64
N ALA A 286 -2.21 6.63 -9.02
CA ALA A 286 -2.02 5.23 -9.33
C ALA A 286 -2.91 4.39 -8.41
N PHE A 287 -3.54 3.36 -8.94
CA PHE A 287 -4.34 2.43 -8.16
C PHE A 287 -4.28 1.03 -8.74
N VAL A 288 -4.57 0.06 -7.90
CA VAL A 288 -4.65 -1.35 -8.28
C VAL A 288 -6.11 -1.72 -8.48
N ALA A 289 -6.39 -2.39 -9.57
CA ALA A 289 -7.71 -2.95 -9.85
C ALA A 289 -7.57 -4.36 -10.47
N GLU A 290 -8.68 -5.10 -10.52
CA GLU A 290 -8.70 -6.40 -11.19
C GLU A 290 -8.39 -6.26 -12.69
N ASP A 291 -7.76 -7.28 -13.24
CA ASP A 291 -7.54 -7.41 -14.70
C ASP A 291 -8.89 -7.29 -15.43
N PRO A 292 -8.92 -6.59 -16.58
CA PRO A 292 -10.13 -6.42 -17.38
C PRO A 292 -10.77 -7.72 -17.86
#